data_02b81abbac325bdaada83b77bd451b40
#
_entry.id   02b81abbac325bdaada83b77bd451b40
#
_cell.length_a   1.000
_cell.length_b   1.000
_cell.length_c   1.000
_cell.angle_alpha   90.00
_cell.angle_beta   90.00
_cell.angle_gamma   90.00
#
_symmetry.space_group_name_H-M   'P 1'
#
loop_
_entity.id
_entity.type
_entity.pdbx_description
1 polymer ?
#
loop_
_entity_poly.entity_id
_entity_poly.type
_entity_poly.pdbx_seq_one_letter_code
_entity_poly.pdbx_strand_id
1 'polypeptide(L)'
;MSKLLILSAGVSEDSNNTKLAKKLNKFLDEKAVPNEIHENLYENIPFLLNNQKDVPKKILEMRKSLESADKIIIFSPVYNGGFLAHLKNTLDWLSLAYDENRYNSLFKDKTVGVITSVRGGGGNAQNAFNILSAQLMNYGLRVFEEFHLITNKEHQKDTSIEENQKVFENITAVSYTHLRAHETRW
;
A
#
# COMPACT_ATOMS: atom_id res chain seq x y z
N MET A 1 2.75 -3.76 -19.49
CA MET A 1 2.20 -4.54 -18.36
C MET A 1 2.06 -3.62 -17.17
N SER A 2 0.92 -3.72 -16.45
CA SER A 2 0.66 -2.91 -15.26
C SER A 2 1.66 -3.25 -14.16
N LYS A 3 2.33 -2.25 -13.59
CA LYS A 3 3.29 -2.42 -12.49
C LYS A 3 2.58 -2.18 -11.15
N LEU A 4 2.84 -3.05 -10.19
CA LEU A 4 2.30 -2.97 -8.84
C LEU A 4 3.34 -2.38 -7.88
N LEU A 5 2.95 -1.37 -7.11
CA LEU A 5 3.75 -0.83 -6.01
C LEU A 5 3.23 -1.36 -4.68
N ILE A 6 4.10 -1.95 -3.88
CA ILE A 6 3.79 -2.43 -2.54
C ILE A 6 4.43 -1.48 -1.51
N LEU A 7 3.62 -0.93 -0.62
CA LEU A 7 4.07 -0.10 0.49
C LEU A 7 3.81 -0.83 1.81
N SER A 8 4.87 -1.17 2.53
CA SER A 8 4.75 -1.77 3.85
C SER A 8 4.96 -0.74 4.95
N ALA A 9 3.89 -0.43 5.66
CA ALA A 9 3.92 0.41 6.85
C ALA A 9 4.13 -0.41 8.15
N GLY A 10 4.70 -1.61 8.07
CA GLY A 10 5.10 -2.37 9.25
C GLY A 10 6.09 -1.59 10.11
N VAL A 11 6.08 -1.82 11.42
CA VAL A 11 6.91 -1.09 12.41
C VAL A 11 8.26 -1.74 12.67
N SER A 12 8.54 -2.87 12.03
CA SER A 12 9.81 -3.58 12.08
C SER A 12 9.85 -4.59 10.93
N GLU A 13 11.04 -5.11 10.64
CA GLU A 13 11.21 -6.20 9.66
C GLU A 13 10.41 -7.45 10.04
N ASP A 14 10.27 -7.71 11.35
CA ASP A 14 9.54 -8.85 11.89
C ASP A 14 8.05 -8.63 12.04
N SER A 15 7.53 -7.45 11.74
CA SER A 15 6.09 -7.20 11.84
C SER A 15 5.31 -8.05 10.84
N ASN A 16 4.11 -8.49 11.24
CA ASN A 16 3.26 -9.31 10.37
C ASN A 16 2.93 -8.60 9.04
N ASN A 17 2.72 -7.30 9.08
CA ASN A 17 2.44 -6.52 7.87
C ASN A 17 3.64 -6.52 6.91
N THR A 18 4.87 -6.39 7.43
CA THR A 18 6.09 -6.48 6.61
C THR A 18 6.27 -7.89 6.05
N LYS A 19 6.09 -8.93 6.87
CA LYS A 19 6.17 -10.33 6.41
C LYS A 19 5.16 -10.64 5.30
N LEU A 20 3.93 -10.15 5.41
CA LEU A 20 2.90 -10.31 4.39
C LEU A 20 3.24 -9.55 3.10
N ALA A 21 3.73 -8.33 3.22
CA ALA A 21 4.18 -7.56 2.06
C ALA A 21 5.30 -8.28 1.28
N LYS A 22 6.30 -8.82 2.01
CA LYS A 22 7.38 -9.64 1.41
C LYS A 22 6.85 -10.93 0.77
N LYS A 23 5.86 -11.59 1.37
CA LYS A 23 5.21 -12.78 0.78
C LYS A 23 4.49 -12.42 -0.52
N LEU A 24 3.76 -11.30 -0.55
CA LEU A 24 3.12 -10.84 -1.78
C LEU A 24 4.14 -10.52 -2.87
N ASN A 25 5.21 -9.79 -2.52
CA ASN A 25 6.28 -9.47 -3.46
C ASN A 25 6.84 -10.76 -4.10
N LYS A 26 7.22 -11.73 -3.28
CA LYS A 26 7.73 -13.03 -3.75
C LYS A 26 6.73 -13.75 -4.65
N PHE A 27 5.46 -13.81 -4.26
CA PHE A 27 4.40 -14.43 -5.05
C PHE A 27 4.25 -13.78 -6.44
N LEU A 28 4.33 -12.46 -6.51
CA LEU A 28 4.25 -11.72 -7.78
C LEU A 28 5.48 -11.98 -8.66
N ASP A 29 6.67 -12.06 -8.07
CA ASP A 29 7.91 -12.41 -8.77
C ASP A 29 7.81 -13.82 -9.39
N GLU A 30 7.30 -14.79 -8.63
CA GLU A 30 7.07 -16.17 -9.11
C GLU A 30 6.05 -16.24 -10.26
N LYS A 31 5.13 -15.28 -10.32
CA LYS A 31 4.14 -15.14 -11.42
C LYS A 31 4.60 -14.21 -12.54
N ALA A 32 5.82 -13.72 -12.50
CA ALA A 32 6.37 -12.74 -13.44
C ALA A 32 5.50 -11.47 -13.59
N VAL A 33 4.83 -11.05 -12.53
CA VAL A 33 4.08 -9.80 -12.47
C VAL A 33 5.02 -8.66 -12.08
N PRO A 34 5.19 -7.60 -12.90
CA PRO A 34 6.04 -6.48 -12.56
C PRO A 34 5.60 -5.82 -11.25
N ASN A 35 6.49 -5.81 -10.27
CA ASN A 35 6.18 -5.23 -8.96
C ASN A 35 7.44 -4.63 -8.32
N GLU A 36 7.23 -3.81 -7.31
CA GLU A 36 8.28 -3.20 -6.50
C GLU A 36 7.77 -3.00 -5.07
N ILE A 37 8.62 -3.24 -4.08
CA ILE A 37 8.28 -3.09 -2.67
C ILE A 37 9.12 -2.00 -2.00
N HIS A 38 8.46 -1.13 -1.22
CA HIS A 38 9.10 -0.25 -0.26
C HIS A 38 8.64 -0.59 1.16
N GLU A 39 9.60 -0.88 2.01
CA GLU A 39 9.39 -1.21 3.41
C GLU A 39 10.17 -0.25 4.33
N ASN A 40 10.00 -0.41 5.65
CA ASN A 40 10.68 0.41 6.65
C ASN A 40 10.45 1.92 6.42
N LEU A 41 9.18 2.30 6.20
CA LEU A 41 8.80 3.70 5.93
C LEU A 41 9.13 4.66 7.09
N TYR A 42 9.51 4.14 8.25
CA TYR A 42 9.98 4.89 9.42
C TYR A 42 11.48 5.21 9.39
N GLU A 43 12.23 4.64 8.41
CA GLU A 43 13.66 4.85 8.29
C GLU A 43 14.00 5.85 7.17
N ASN A 44 14.87 6.80 7.47
CA ASN A 44 15.39 7.76 6.49
C ASN A 44 14.30 8.63 5.80
N ILE A 45 13.13 8.74 6.44
CA ILE A 45 12.07 9.67 6.06
C ILE A 45 11.76 10.58 7.27
N PRO A 46 12.35 11.76 7.34
CA PRO A 46 12.08 12.71 8.43
C PRO A 46 10.61 13.17 8.38
N PHE A 47 10.10 13.67 9.50
CA PHE A 47 8.80 14.33 9.47
C PHE A 47 8.82 15.52 8.51
N LEU A 48 7.76 15.60 7.70
CA LEU A 48 7.58 16.74 6.81
C LEU A 48 7.34 18.01 7.62
N LEU A 49 8.24 18.97 7.45
CA LEU A 49 8.17 20.27 8.11
C LEU A 49 7.98 21.37 7.06
N ASN A 50 7.41 22.49 7.50
CA ASN A 50 7.36 23.69 6.67
C ASN A 50 8.76 24.16 6.27
N ASN A 51 8.93 24.60 5.03
CA ASN A 51 10.20 25.10 4.48
C ASN A 51 11.32 24.06 4.28
N GLN A 52 10.98 22.78 4.25
CA GLN A 52 11.96 21.74 3.92
C GLN A 52 12.32 21.83 2.43
N LYS A 53 13.58 22.14 2.13
CA LYS A 53 14.06 22.34 0.75
C LYS A 53 14.54 21.03 0.11
N ASP A 54 15.04 20.11 0.94
CA ASP A 54 15.65 18.88 0.46
C ASP A 54 14.69 17.70 0.60
N VAL A 55 14.44 17.03 -0.52
CA VAL A 55 13.62 15.81 -0.54
C VAL A 55 14.49 14.62 -0.14
N PRO A 56 14.09 13.81 0.86
CA PRO A 56 14.86 12.63 1.25
C PRO A 56 15.07 11.67 0.07
N LYS A 57 16.28 11.09 -0.02
CA LYS A 57 16.63 10.15 -1.10
C LYS A 57 15.61 9.01 -1.24
N LYS A 58 15.18 8.44 -0.10
CA LYS A 58 14.15 7.37 -0.07
C LYS A 58 12.82 7.83 -0.69
N ILE A 59 12.43 9.06 -0.46
CA ILE A 59 11.21 9.64 -1.09
C ILE A 59 11.41 9.79 -2.60
N LEU A 60 12.58 10.23 -3.07
CA LEU A 60 12.86 10.33 -4.50
C LEU A 60 12.81 8.96 -5.20
N GLU A 61 13.31 7.91 -4.55
CA GLU A 61 13.22 6.53 -5.04
C GLU A 61 11.76 6.07 -5.10
N MET A 62 10.99 6.29 -4.03
CA MET A 62 9.57 5.93 -3.98
C MET A 62 8.73 6.70 -5.02
N ARG A 63 9.06 7.96 -5.31
CA ARG A 63 8.38 8.74 -6.36
C ARG A 63 8.55 8.10 -7.73
N LYS A 64 9.77 7.66 -8.09
CA LYS A 64 10.04 6.95 -9.36
C LYS A 64 9.24 5.65 -9.45
N SER A 65 9.17 4.90 -8.36
CA SER A 65 8.36 3.69 -8.29
C SER A 65 6.87 4.00 -8.47
N LEU A 66 6.40 5.06 -7.83
CA LEU A 66 5.01 5.53 -7.92
C LEU A 66 4.66 6.04 -9.33
N GLU A 67 5.56 6.76 -10.00
CA GLU A 67 5.37 7.19 -11.40
C GLU A 67 5.12 6.00 -12.33
N SER A 68 5.90 4.94 -12.17
CA SER A 68 5.82 3.75 -13.02
C SER A 68 4.72 2.77 -12.64
N ALA A 69 4.09 2.94 -11.48
CA ALA A 69 3.06 2.06 -10.98
C ALA A 69 1.65 2.48 -11.43
N ASP A 70 0.81 1.52 -11.78
CA ASP A 70 -0.61 1.74 -12.05
C ASP A 70 -1.46 1.45 -10.81
N LYS A 71 -0.95 0.61 -9.94
CA LYS A 71 -1.65 0.10 -8.76
C LYS A 71 -0.75 0.09 -7.55
N ILE A 72 -1.36 0.26 -6.39
CA ILE A 72 -0.69 0.32 -5.11
C ILE A 72 -1.35 -0.67 -4.15
N ILE A 73 -0.56 -1.40 -3.38
CA ILE A 73 -1.05 -2.15 -2.22
C ILE A 73 -0.34 -1.64 -0.98
N ILE A 74 -1.11 -1.24 0.02
CA ILE A 74 -0.60 -0.74 1.29
C ILE A 74 -0.86 -1.79 2.38
N PHE A 75 0.21 -2.26 3.02
CA PHE A 75 0.14 -3.05 4.23
C PHE A 75 0.25 -2.12 5.42
N SER A 76 -0.84 -1.92 6.16
CA SER A 76 -0.89 -0.98 7.28
C SER A 76 -1.39 -1.65 8.56
N PRO A 77 -0.58 -1.71 9.62
CA PRO A 77 -1.10 -2.09 10.93
C PRO A 77 -2.07 -1.04 11.49
N VAL A 78 -2.87 -1.47 12.46
CA VAL A 78 -3.83 -0.60 13.16
C VAL A 78 -3.32 -0.29 14.55
N TYR A 79 -3.26 0.99 14.88
CA TYR A 79 -2.92 1.50 16.21
C TYR A 79 -4.02 2.45 16.69
N ASN A 80 -4.62 2.13 17.83
CA ASN A 80 -5.69 2.95 18.43
C ASN A 80 -6.82 3.32 17.46
N GLY A 81 -7.19 2.41 16.57
CA GLY A 81 -8.26 2.62 15.59
C GLY A 81 -7.88 3.50 14.40
N GLY A 82 -6.60 3.77 14.20
CA GLY A 82 -6.08 4.53 13.07
C GLY A 82 -4.91 3.84 12.37
N PHE A 83 -4.46 4.41 11.27
CA PHE A 83 -3.23 4.01 10.58
C PHE A 83 -2.02 4.77 11.13
N LEU A 84 -0.82 4.34 10.77
CA LEU A 84 0.41 4.80 11.39
C LEU A 84 0.87 6.18 10.92
N ALA A 85 1.46 6.94 11.86
CA ALA A 85 1.97 8.28 11.60
C ALA A 85 3.05 8.31 10.50
N HIS A 86 3.96 7.33 10.46
CA HIS A 86 4.99 7.26 9.43
C HIS A 86 4.42 6.94 8.03
N LEU A 87 3.32 6.19 7.93
CA LEU A 87 2.61 6.02 6.65
C LEU A 87 2.03 7.37 6.19
N LYS A 88 1.34 8.08 7.08
CA LYS A 88 0.80 9.41 6.77
C LYS A 88 1.91 10.36 6.32
N ASN A 89 3.00 10.42 7.05
CA ASN A 89 4.17 11.25 6.72
C ASN A 89 4.75 10.90 5.34
N THR A 90 4.90 9.62 5.04
CA THR A 90 5.37 9.16 3.73
C THR A 90 4.44 9.58 2.59
N LEU A 91 3.13 9.41 2.78
CA LEU A 91 2.14 9.81 1.78
C LEU A 91 2.13 11.34 1.58
N ASP A 92 2.31 12.12 2.64
CA ASP A 92 2.43 13.58 2.55
C ASP A 92 3.66 13.99 1.73
N TRP A 93 4.82 13.39 1.99
CA TRP A 93 6.03 13.62 1.20
C TRP A 93 5.83 13.29 -0.29
N LEU A 94 5.17 12.17 -0.59
CA LEU A 94 4.89 11.74 -1.96
C LEU A 94 3.87 12.64 -2.66
N SER A 95 3.01 13.32 -1.91
CA SER A 95 1.95 14.20 -2.45
C SER A 95 2.45 15.57 -2.88
N LEU A 96 3.61 16.00 -2.38
CA LEU A 96 4.11 17.35 -2.66
C LEU A 96 4.46 17.57 -4.12
N ALA A 97 4.36 18.81 -4.54
CA ALA A 97 4.83 19.25 -5.85
C ALA A 97 6.35 19.39 -5.85
N TYR A 98 7.02 18.55 -6.65
CA TYR A 98 8.45 18.63 -6.90
C TYR A 98 8.72 18.53 -8.39
N ASP A 99 9.73 19.23 -8.85
CA ASP A 99 10.12 19.26 -10.26
C ASP A 99 8.92 19.58 -11.18
N GLU A 100 8.62 18.70 -12.11
CA GLU A 100 7.49 18.84 -13.04
C GLU A 100 6.16 18.33 -12.45
N ASN A 101 6.20 17.64 -11.31
CA ASN A 101 5.03 17.04 -10.69
C ASN A 101 4.25 18.04 -9.86
N ARG A 102 2.94 18.17 -10.16
CA ARG A 102 2.02 18.97 -9.36
C ARG A 102 1.61 18.24 -8.08
N TYR A 103 1.07 18.96 -7.13
CA TYR A 103 0.51 18.39 -5.90
C TYR A 103 -0.46 17.25 -6.20
N ASN A 104 -0.27 16.10 -5.55
CA ASN A 104 -1.01 14.85 -5.74
C ASN A 104 -0.94 14.19 -7.13
N SER A 105 -0.22 14.76 -8.09
CA SER A 105 -0.25 14.26 -9.48
C SER A 105 0.23 12.80 -9.60
N LEU A 106 1.16 12.36 -8.74
CA LEU A 106 1.68 11.00 -8.74
C LEU A 106 0.65 9.95 -8.29
N PHE A 107 -0.34 10.36 -7.52
CA PHE A 107 -1.41 9.46 -7.03
C PHE A 107 -2.61 9.41 -7.95
N LYS A 108 -2.80 10.48 -8.74
CA LYS A 108 -4.01 10.68 -9.51
C LYS A 108 -4.36 9.45 -10.36
N ASP A 109 -5.61 9.02 -10.24
CA ASP A 109 -6.24 7.94 -11.02
C ASP A 109 -5.65 6.53 -10.81
N LYS A 110 -4.67 6.37 -9.92
CA LYS A 110 -4.16 5.04 -9.55
C LYS A 110 -5.12 4.33 -8.60
N THR A 111 -5.18 3.01 -8.68
CA THR A 111 -5.99 2.20 -7.78
C THR A 111 -5.15 1.75 -6.59
N VAL A 112 -5.71 1.79 -5.39
CA VAL A 112 -5.05 1.34 -4.17
C VAL A 112 -5.91 0.36 -3.40
N GLY A 113 -5.30 -0.76 -2.97
CA GLY A 113 -5.85 -1.72 -2.01
C GLY A 113 -5.15 -1.62 -0.67
N VAL A 114 -5.86 -1.93 0.42
CA VAL A 114 -5.30 -1.93 1.77
C VAL A 114 -5.42 -3.32 2.40
N ILE A 115 -4.33 -3.80 2.96
CA ILE A 115 -4.26 -5.04 3.73
C ILE A 115 -3.79 -4.71 5.14
N THR A 116 -4.48 -5.25 6.12
CA THR A 116 -4.15 -5.06 7.54
C THR A 116 -3.97 -6.40 8.22
N SER A 117 -2.90 -6.53 8.99
CA SER A 117 -2.71 -7.61 9.94
C SER A 117 -2.70 -7.06 11.35
N VAL A 118 -3.57 -7.61 12.21
CA VAL A 118 -3.73 -7.20 13.60
C VAL A 118 -3.56 -8.38 14.55
N ARG A 119 -3.03 -8.13 15.76
CA ARG A 119 -2.85 -9.17 16.78
C ARG A 119 -4.15 -9.56 17.50
N GLY A 120 -5.14 -8.71 17.50
CA GLY A 120 -6.41 -8.91 18.18
C GLY A 120 -7.53 -9.38 17.24
N GLY A 121 -8.76 -9.23 17.70
CA GLY A 121 -9.96 -9.57 16.92
C GLY A 121 -10.34 -8.57 15.82
N GLY A 122 -9.56 -7.53 15.61
CA GLY A 122 -9.76 -6.59 14.51
C GLY A 122 -10.87 -5.55 14.71
N GLY A 123 -11.43 -5.40 15.92
CA GLY A 123 -12.59 -4.54 16.17
C GLY A 123 -12.44 -3.08 15.72
N ASN A 124 -11.22 -2.54 15.70
CA ASN A 124 -10.95 -1.18 15.25
C ASN A 124 -10.41 -1.11 13.81
N ALA A 125 -10.25 -2.24 13.13
CA ALA A 125 -9.63 -2.28 11.82
C ALA A 125 -10.49 -1.60 10.76
N GLN A 126 -11.81 -1.76 10.81
CA GLN A 126 -12.73 -1.10 9.88
C GLN A 126 -12.66 0.44 10.02
N ASN A 127 -12.57 0.95 11.25
CA ASN A 127 -12.42 2.39 11.47
C ASN A 127 -11.10 2.91 10.89
N ALA A 128 -9.99 2.21 11.14
CA ALA A 128 -8.68 2.57 10.58
C ALA A 128 -8.70 2.54 9.04
N PHE A 129 -9.37 1.55 8.44
CA PHE A 129 -9.55 1.48 6.99
C PHE A 129 -10.36 2.66 6.46
N ASN A 130 -11.46 3.01 7.10
CA ASN A 130 -12.30 4.14 6.67
C ASN A 130 -11.52 5.47 6.70
N ILE A 131 -10.75 5.71 7.77
CA ILE A 131 -9.91 6.89 7.90
C ILE A 131 -8.82 6.92 6.82
N LEU A 132 -8.12 5.80 6.61
CA LEU A 132 -7.08 5.69 5.60
C LEU A 132 -7.67 5.86 4.19
N SER A 133 -8.80 5.23 3.89
CA SER A 133 -9.49 5.34 2.60
C SER A 133 -9.87 6.79 2.27
N ALA A 134 -10.44 7.50 3.23
CA ALA A 134 -10.77 8.92 3.06
C ALA A 134 -9.50 9.75 2.75
N GLN A 135 -8.39 9.46 3.42
CA GLN A 135 -7.12 10.14 3.17
C GLN A 135 -6.56 9.80 1.78
N LEU A 136 -6.62 8.53 1.36
CA LEU A 136 -6.15 8.08 0.06
C LEU A 136 -6.97 8.71 -1.09
N MET A 137 -8.29 8.80 -0.93
CA MET A 137 -9.16 9.51 -1.88
C MET A 137 -8.82 11.00 -1.99
N ASN A 138 -8.45 11.65 -0.88
CA ASN A 138 -7.99 13.06 -0.91
C ASN A 138 -6.69 13.25 -1.71
N TYR A 139 -5.84 12.24 -1.82
CA TYR A 139 -4.67 12.28 -2.72
C TYR A 139 -5.04 12.01 -4.20
N GLY A 140 -6.28 11.68 -4.51
CA GLY A 140 -6.75 11.39 -5.86
C GLY A 140 -6.66 9.91 -6.25
N LEU A 141 -6.46 9.03 -5.29
CA LEU A 141 -6.47 7.57 -5.48
C LEU A 141 -7.90 7.02 -5.57
N ARG A 142 -8.07 6.00 -6.37
CA ARG A 142 -9.27 5.15 -6.35
C ARG A 142 -9.05 4.01 -5.36
N VAL A 143 -9.72 4.09 -4.22
CA VAL A 143 -9.60 3.07 -3.17
C VAL A 143 -10.46 1.87 -3.52
N PHE A 144 -9.86 0.69 -3.42
CA PHE A 144 -10.57 -0.57 -3.58
C PHE A 144 -11.47 -0.80 -2.37
N GLU A 145 -12.75 -1.10 -2.61
CA GLU A 145 -13.76 -1.17 -1.56
C GLU A 145 -13.56 -2.33 -0.59
N GLU A 146 -12.97 -3.43 -1.07
CA GLU A 146 -12.65 -4.56 -0.23
C GLU A 146 -11.35 -4.34 0.54
N PHE A 147 -11.46 -4.45 1.84
CA PHE A 147 -10.38 -4.36 2.78
C PHE A 147 -10.06 -5.75 3.34
N HIS A 148 -8.80 -6.16 3.25
CA HIS A 148 -8.37 -7.46 3.74
C HIS A 148 -7.83 -7.35 5.16
N LEU A 149 -8.58 -7.92 6.10
CA LEU A 149 -8.21 -8.02 7.51
C LEU A 149 -7.70 -9.43 7.84
N ILE A 150 -6.48 -9.51 8.34
CA ILE A 150 -5.87 -10.75 8.82
C ILE A 150 -5.74 -10.67 10.34
N THR A 151 -6.47 -11.51 11.06
CA THR A 151 -6.48 -11.53 12.52
C THR A 151 -5.49 -12.53 13.10
N ASN A 152 -5.20 -12.42 14.41
CA ASN A 152 -4.30 -13.33 15.11
C ASN A 152 -4.79 -14.79 15.11
N LYS A 153 -6.10 -15.02 15.01
CA LYS A 153 -6.66 -16.37 14.88
C LYS A 153 -6.26 -17.06 13.58
N GLU A 154 -6.12 -16.27 12.53
CA GLU A 154 -5.65 -16.74 11.22
C GLU A 154 -4.13 -16.89 11.18
N HIS A 155 -3.38 -16.11 11.94
CA HIS A 155 -1.94 -16.28 12.12
C HIS A 155 -1.56 -17.50 12.98
N GLN A 156 -2.38 -17.88 13.96
CA GLN A 156 -2.13 -19.03 14.84
C GLN A 156 -2.42 -20.38 14.18
N LYS A 157 -3.31 -20.39 13.24
CA LYS A 157 -3.42 -21.48 12.30
C LYS A 157 -2.35 -21.19 11.28
N ASP A 158 -1.21 -21.83 11.33
CA ASP A 158 -0.21 -21.76 10.26
C ASP A 158 -0.96 -21.62 8.92
N THR A 159 -1.43 -20.36 8.72
CA THR A 159 -2.37 -20.05 7.64
C THR A 159 -1.58 -20.34 6.41
N SER A 160 -1.87 -21.49 5.90
CA SER A 160 -1.16 -22.10 4.83
C SER A 160 -0.91 -21.02 3.79
N ILE A 161 0.24 -21.06 3.20
CA ILE A 161 0.58 -20.27 2.02
C ILE A 161 -0.63 -20.16 1.08
N GLU A 162 -1.50 -21.18 1.04
CA GLU A 162 -2.73 -21.27 0.24
C GLU A 162 -3.84 -20.25 0.59
N GLU A 163 -4.11 -19.95 1.86
CA GLU A 163 -5.13 -18.93 2.19
C GLU A 163 -4.61 -17.52 1.91
N ASN A 164 -3.33 -17.25 2.20
CA ASN A 164 -2.70 -15.99 1.81
C ASN A 164 -2.56 -15.89 0.28
N GLN A 165 -2.30 -16.98 -0.40
CA GLN A 165 -2.24 -17.04 -1.87
C GLN A 165 -3.59 -16.70 -2.48
N LYS A 166 -4.70 -17.21 -1.94
CA LYS A 166 -6.05 -16.90 -2.42
C LYS A 166 -6.40 -15.40 -2.25
N VAL A 167 -5.98 -14.78 -1.13
CA VAL A 167 -6.10 -13.32 -0.93
C VAL A 167 -5.29 -12.59 -1.99
N PHE A 168 -4.05 -13.01 -2.23
CA PHE A 168 -3.18 -12.38 -3.23
C PHE A 168 -3.69 -12.59 -4.66
N GLU A 169 -4.21 -13.76 -4.98
CA GLU A 169 -4.85 -14.05 -6.27
C GLU A 169 -6.09 -13.18 -6.49
N ASN A 170 -6.93 -12.99 -5.47
CA ASN A 170 -8.09 -12.11 -5.57
C ASN A 170 -7.67 -10.66 -5.81
N ILE A 171 -6.68 -10.15 -5.06
CA ILE A 171 -6.16 -8.78 -5.24
C ILE A 171 -5.56 -8.61 -6.63
N THR A 172 -4.84 -9.59 -7.13
CA THR A 172 -4.26 -9.56 -8.48
C THR A 172 -5.30 -9.78 -9.57
N ALA A 173 -6.27 -10.68 -9.39
CA ALA A 173 -7.35 -10.96 -10.35
C ALA A 173 -8.27 -9.76 -10.54
N VAL A 174 -8.67 -9.08 -9.47
CA VAL A 174 -9.42 -7.82 -9.57
C VAL A 174 -8.60 -6.75 -10.30
N SER A 175 -7.29 -6.81 -10.17
CA SER A 175 -6.36 -6.01 -10.97
C SER A 175 -6.49 -6.26 -12.47
N TYR A 176 -6.80 -7.47 -12.91
CA TYR A 176 -6.95 -7.84 -14.35
C TYR A 176 -8.34 -7.57 -14.90
N THR A 177 -9.41 -7.72 -14.11
CA THR A 177 -10.79 -7.54 -14.60
C THR A 177 -11.12 -6.09 -14.92
N HIS A 178 -10.57 -5.12 -14.19
CA HIS A 178 -10.78 -3.71 -14.52
C HIS A 178 -10.02 -3.25 -15.78
N LEU A 179 -8.93 -3.90 -16.16
CA LEU A 179 -8.23 -3.59 -17.42
C LEU A 179 -9.05 -4.05 -18.65
N ARG A 180 -9.73 -5.18 -18.59
CA ARG A 180 -10.60 -5.64 -19.69
C ARG A 180 -11.85 -4.78 -19.91
N ALA A 181 -12.37 -4.15 -18.85
CA ALA A 181 -13.55 -3.29 -18.97
C ALA A 181 -13.26 -1.95 -19.68
N HIS A 182 -12.01 -1.52 -19.75
CA HIS A 182 -11.60 -0.31 -20.48
C HIS A 182 -11.22 -0.58 -21.95
N GLU A 183 -10.85 -1.81 -22.31
CA GLU A 183 -10.49 -2.18 -23.68
C GLU A 183 -11.72 -2.49 -24.58
N THR A 184 -12.90 -2.65 -24.01
CA THR A 184 -14.14 -2.99 -24.73
C THR A 184 -15.07 -1.81 -25.00
N ARG A 185 -14.62 -0.56 -24.80
CA ARG A 185 -15.38 0.63 -25.20
C ARG A 185 -14.68 1.36 -26.35
N TRP A 186 -14.82 0.77 -27.53
CA TRP A 186 -14.73 1.47 -28.84
C TRP A 186 -15.94 1.09 -29.69
#